data_a9df77f439eb83d0dc40e1593e91579c
#
_entry.id   a9df77f439eb83d0dc40e1593e91579c
#
_cell.length_a   1.000
_cell.length_b   1.000
_cell.length_c   1.000
_cell.angle_alpha   90.00
_cell.angle_beta   90.00
_cell.angle_gamma   90.00
#
_symmetry.space_group_name_H-M   'P 1'
#
loop_
_entity.id
_entity.type
_entity.pdbx_description
1 polymer ?
#
loop_
_entity_poly.entity_id
_entity_poly.type
_entity_poly.pdbx_seq_one_letter_code
_entity_poly.pdbx_strand_id
1 'polypeptide(L)'
;MARKKTITREHILAAVYEVVSTEGFSGFTARNIANKMKTSTQPIYLEFKNMDELRNVFIDRVTAGLRNEVYERRFTDDCIVDLTINYVKFASENSVFYKSLFVDNHESGEKLNKFSHDLFFEKVNSDEKYSKLSTEVKEAIFTNCWVMSVGLSSLAASKRANPTNEELEHMIKNMINMSIEHPDVTLTR
;
A
#
# COMPACT_ATOMS: atom_id res chain seq x y z
N MET A 1 41.08 3.97 -19.19
CA MET A 1 40.58 3.62 -17.85
C MET A 1 39.06 3.44 -17.95
N ALA A 2 38.53 2.24 -17.72
CA ALA A 2 37.08 2.00 -17.70
C ALA A 2 36.48 2.76 -16.52
N ARG A 3 35.50 3.63 -16.77
CA ARG A 3 34.80 4.41 -15.78
C ARG A 3 34.07 3.42 -14.83
N LYS A 4 34.52 3.34 -13.58
CA LYS A 4 33.92 2.50 -12.55
C LYS A 4 32.44 2.86 -12.47
N LYS A 5 31.54 1.90 -12.76
CA LYS A 5 30.09 2.11 -12.74
C LYS A 5 29.69 2.54 -11.33
N THR A 6 29.40 3.81 -11.13
CA THR A 6 29.04 4.37 -9.82
C THR A 6 27.65 3.87 -9.49
N ILE A 7 27.49 3.17 -8.36
CA ILE A 7 26.19 2.78 -7.84
C ILE A 7 25.51 4.03 -7.30
N THR A 8 24.32 4.31 -7.78
CA THR A 8 23.54 5.49 -7.41
C THR A 8 22.45 5.13 -6.42
N ARG A 9 21.87 6.14 -5.77
CA ARG A 9 20.70 6.04 -4.91
C ARG A 9 19.56 5.26 -5.60
N GLU A 10 19.31 5.52 -6.88
CA GLU A 10 18.31 4.81 -7.69
C GLU A 10 18.60 3.33 -7.86
N HIS A 11 19.86 2.95 -8.10
CA HIS A 11 20.25 1.54 -8.18
C HIS A 11 20.00 0.80 -6.86
N ILE A 12 20.26 1.46 -5.73
CA ILE A 12 20.04 0.89 -4.39
C ILE A 12 18.52 0.71 -4.16
N LEU A 13 17.70 1.72 -4.45
CA LEU A 13 16.25 1.64 -4.29
C LEU A 13 15.61 0.59 -5.19
N ALA A 14 16.10 0.41 -6.42
CA ALA A 14 15.66 -0.66 -7.30
C ALA A 14 15.98 -2.05 -6.72
N ALA A 15 17.18 -2.23 -6.17
CA ALA A 15 17.56 -3.48 -5.51
C ALA A 15 16.75 -3.75 -4.24
N VAL A 16 16.44 -2.70 -3.46
CA VAL A 16 15.53 -2.78 -2.31
C VAL A 16 14.15 -3.27 -2.74
N TYR A 17 13.60 -2.68 -3.81
CA TYR A 17 12.30 -3.08 -4.35
C TYR A 17 12.28 -4.57 -4.72
N GLU A 18 13.31 -5.06 -5.42
CA GLU A 18 13.42 -6.47 -5.78
C GLU A 18 13.50 -7.37 -4.55
N VAL A 19 14.31 -7.01 -3.53
CA VAL A 19 14.44 -7.78 -2.28
C VAL A 19 13.09 -7.83 -1.55
N VAL A 20 12.45 -6.69 -1.31
CA VAL A 20 11.19 -6.65 -0.57
C VAL A 20 10.05 -7.33 -1.33
N SER A 21 10.03 -7.26 -2.67
CA SER A 21 9.03 -7.93 -3.49
C SER A 21 9.17 -9.46 -3.50
N THR A 22 10.35 -10.00 -3.22
CA THR A 22 10.62 -11.45 -3.26
C THR A 22 10.78 -12.08 -1.89
N GLU A 23 11.40 -11.39 -0.94
CA GLU A 23 11.79 -11.89 0.38
C GLU A 23 11.05 -11.18 1.53
N GLY A 24 10.28 -10.13 1.22
CA GLY A 24 9.64 -9.30 2.23
C GLY A 24 10.63 -8.40 3.00
N PHE A 25 10.14 -7.73 4.04
CA PHE A 25 11.00 -6.92 4.91
C PHE A 25 11.99 -7.73 5.75
N SER A 26 11.80 -9.04 5.89
CA SER A 26 12.81 -9.93 6.47
C SER A 26 14.11 -9.95 5.66
N GLY A 27 14.00 -9.76 4.33
CA GLY A 27 15.13 -9.61 3.43
C GLY A 27 15.77 -8.22 3.40
N PHE A 28 15.17 -7.21 4.01
CA PHE A 28 15.66 -5.82 4.00
C PHE A 28 16.91 -5.65 4.86
N THR A 29 18.03 -6.15 4.37
CA THR A 29 19.35 -6.03 5.00
C THR A 29 20.37 -5.45 4.03
N ALA A 30 21.36 -4.71 4.54
CA ALA A 30 22.43 -4.17 3.70
C ALA A 30 23.14 -5.26 2.88
N ARG A 31 23.29 -6.46 3.47
CA ARG A 31 23.94 -7.60 2.82
C ARG A 31 23.12 -8.13 1.65
N ASN A 32 21.81 -8.35 1.82
CA ASN A 32 20.95 -8.86 0.76
C ASN A 32 20.83 -7.86 -0.39
N ILE A 33 20.66 -6.56 -0.06
CA ILE A 33 20.59 -5.48 -1.04
C ILE A 33 21.91 -5.39 -1.83
N ALA A 34 23.07 -5.45 -1.15
CA ALA A 34 24.37 -5.45 -1.79
C ALA A 34 24.59 -6.69 -2.68
N ASN A 35 24.19 -7.87 -2.22
CA ASN A 35 24.24 -9.10 -3.00
C ASN A 35 23.40 -8.99 -4.28
N LYS A 36 22.20 -8.38 -4.20
CA LYS A 36 21.33 -8.14 -5.36
C LYS A 36 22.00 -7.23 -6.40
N MET A 37 22.74 -6.23 -5.95
CA MET A 37 23.54 -5.34 -6.81
C MET A 37 24.89 -5.93 -7.22
N LYS A 38 25.26 -7.11 -6.72
CA LYS A 38 26.58 -7.75 -6.96
C LYS A 38 27.75 -6.84 -6.53
N THR A 39 27.64 -6.24 -5.35
CA THR A 39 28.63 -5.32 -4.80
C THR A 39 28.80 -5.51 -3.28
N SER A 40 29.72 -4.73 -2.68
CA SER A 40 29.82 -4.62 -1.22
C SER A 40 28.70 -3.73 -0.64
N THR A 41 28.57 -3.69 0.69
CA THR A 41 27.60 -2.81 1.37
C THR A 41 28.03 -1.35 1.40
N GLN A 42 29.29 -1.03 1.11
CA GLN A 42 29.85 0.32 1.17
C GLN A 42 29.06 1.36 0.37
N PRO A 43 28.62 1.11 -0.89
CA PRO A 43 27.83 2.07 -1.65
C PRO A 43 26.52 2.46 -0.96
N ILE A 44 25.91 1.56 -0.19
CA ILE A 44 24.65 1.85 0.54
C ILE A 44 24.91 2.93 1.58
N TYR A 45 25.98 2.82 2.36
CA TYR A 45 26.34 3.76 3.42
C TYR A 45 27.03 5.04 2.90
N LEU A 46 27.35 5.11 1.61
CA LEU A 46 27.75 6.36 0.95
C LEU A 46 26.52 7.19 0.53
N GLU A 47 25.41 6.54 0.22
CA GLU A 47 24.18 7.19 -0.27
C GLU A 47 23.14 7.41 0.83
N PHE A 48 23.15 6.59 1.89
CA PHE A 48 22.21 6.65 3.00
C PHE A 48 22.97 6.58 4.33
N LYS A 49 22.57 7.42 5.27
CA LYS A 49 23.18 7.52 6.61
C LYS A 49 23.09 6.18 7.37
N ASN A 50 21.98 5.47 7.23
CA ASN A 50 21.71 4.17 7.86
C ASN A 50 20.58 3.45 7.12
N MET A 51 20.25 2.23 7.57
CA MET A 51 19.19 1.42 6.97
C MET A 51 17.79 2.02 7.20
N ASP A 52 17.59 2.80 8.26
CA ASP A 52 16.30 3.44 8.54
C ASP A 52 16.02 4.59 7.57
N GLU A 53 17.05 5.39 7.21
CA GLU A 53 16.91 6.38 6.15
C GLU A 53 16.57 5.70 4.82
N LEU A 54 17.27 4.63 4.46
CA LEU A 54 16.99 3.87 3.25
C LEU A 54 15.55 3.34 3.24
N ARG A 55 15.09 2.78 4.37
CA ARG A 55 13.71 2.29 4.53
C ARG A 55 12.70 3.42 4.35
N ASN A 56 12.90 4.55 5.00
CA ASN A 56 11.99 5.69 4.91
C ASN A 56 11.86 6.22 3.48
N VAL A 57 12.99 6.38 2.79
CA VAL A 57 13.01 6.82 1.38
C VAL A 57 12.36 5.79 0.47
N PHE A 58 12.59 4.51 0.73
CA PHE A 58 11.93 3.43 -0.01
C PHE A 58 10.41 3.46 0.17
N ILE A 59 9.92 3.60 1.41
CA ILE A 59 8.47 3.71 1.68
C ILE A 59 7.86 4.94 1.03
N ASP A 60 8.54 6.10 1.05
CA ASP A 60 8.07 7.31 0.36
C ASP A 60 7.92 7.06 -1.15
N ARG A 61 8.86 6.37 -1.75
CA ARG A 61 8.81 6.02 -3.18
C ARG A 61 7.68 5.04 -3.47
N VAL A 62 7.49 4.03 -2.62
CA VAL A 62 6.40 3.05 -2.74
C VAL A 62 5.03 3.74 -2.65
N THR A 63 4.83 4.58 -1.64
CA THR A 63 3.55 5.30 -1.47
C THR A 63 3.26 6.26 -2.62
N ALA A 64 4.29 6.93 -3.16
CA ALA A 64 4.15 7.75 -4.35
C ALA A 64 3.76 6.91 -5.59
N GLY A 65 4.39 5.76 -5.80
CA GLY A 65 4.03 4.83 -6.87
C GLY A 65 2.61 4.28 -6.71
N LEU A 66 2.23 3.85 -5.49
CA LEU A 66 0.87 3.40 -5.21
C LEU A 66 -0.16 4.49 -5.51
N ARG A 67 0.08 5.72 -5.08
CA ARG A 67 -0.80 6.86 -5.36
C ARG A 67 -0.99 7.09 -6.85
N ASN A 68 0.11 7.19 -7.60
CA ASN A 68 0.08 7.67 -8.99
C ASN A 68 -0.23 6.58 -10.03
N GLU A 69 0.07 5.32 -9.72
CA GLU A 69 -0.02 4.22 -10.70
C GLU A 69 -1.11 3.20 -10.34
N VAL A 70 -1.33 2.94 -9.04
CA VAL A 70 -2.29 1.94 -8.60
C VAL A 70 -3.64 2.59 -8.30
N TYR A 71 -3.68 3.56 -7.42
CA TYR A 71 -4.93 4.14 -6.91
C TYR A 71 -5.58 5.19 -7.84
N GLU A 72 -4.99 5.49 -9.00
CA GLU A 72 -5.62 6.30 -10.05
C GLU A 72 -6.41 5.46 -11.08
N ARG A 73 -6.32 4.12 -11.03
CA ARG A 73 -7.09 3.26 -11.91
C ARG A 73 -8.57 3.35 -11.59
N ARG A 74 -9.41 3.47 -12.63
CA ARG A 74 -10.85 3.60 -12.53
C ARG A 74 -11.54 2.32 -13.03
N PHE A 75 -12.52 1.86 -12.29
CA PHE A 75 -13.36 0.70 -12.60
C PHE A 75 -14.83 1.06 -12.57
N THR A 76 -15.18 2.10 -11.78
CA THR A 76 -16.53 2.59 -11.55
C THR A 76 -16.53 4.12 -11.50
N ASP A 77 -17.69 4.71 -11.24
CA ASP A 77 -17.88 6.13 -10.97
C ASP A 77 -17.78 6.51 -9.47
N ASP A 78 -17.45 5.53 -8.61
CA ASP A 78 -17.36 5.68 -7.15
C ASP A 78 -15.92 5.60 -6.66
N CYS A 79 -15.42 6.68 -6.07
CA CYS A 79 -14.02 6.79 -5.65
C CYS A 79 -13.64 5.78 -4.55
N ILE A 80 -14.56 5.43 -3.64
CA ILE A 80 -14.29 4.46 -2.55
C ILE A 80 -14.25 3.05 -3.12
N VAL A 81 -15.16 2.74 -4.03
CA VAL A 81 -15.19 1.45 -4.73
C VAL A 81 -13.88 1.26 -5.49
N ASP A 82 -13.45 2.25 -6.26
CA ASP A 82 -12.19 2.20 -7.02
C ASP A 82 -10.98 2.02 -6.12
N LEU A 83 -10.88 2.76 -5.00
CA LEU A 83 -9.80 2.60 -4.03
C LEU A 83 -9.73 1.15 -3.50
N THR A 84 -10.87 0.59 -3.13
CA THR A 84 -10.96 -0.77 -2.57
C THR A 84 -10.62 -1.84 -3.61
N ILE A 85 -11.15 -1.73 -4.84
CA ILE A 85 -10.81 -2.65 -5.93
C ILE A 85 -9.31 -2.61 -6.22
N ASN A 86 -8.71 -1.42 -6.29
CA ASN A 86 -7.29 -1.26 -6.51
C ASN A 86 -6.45 -1.94 -5.41
N TYR A 87 -6.87 -1.80 -4.14
CA TYR A 87 -6.20 -2.43 -3.00
C TYR A 87 -6.24 -3.96 -3.10
N VAL A 88 -7.40 -4.55 -3.39
CA VAL A 88 -7.57 -6.00 -3.55
C VAL A 88 -6.77 -6.54 -4.75
N LYS A 89 -6.81 -5.83 -5.89
CA LYS A 89 -6.04 -6.22 -7.08
C LYS A 89 -4.53 -6.14 -6.83
N PHE A 90 -4.06 -5.07 -6.19
CA PHE A 90 -2.65 -4.95 -5.83
C PHE A 90 -2.18 -6.13 -4.97
N ALA A 91 -2.98 -6.54 -3.98
CA ALA A 91 -2.69 -7.69 -3.14
C ALA A 91 -2.64 -9.01 -3.91
N SER A 92 -3.55 -9.20 -4.86
CA SER A 92 -3.60 -10.39 -5.72
C SER A 92 -2.40 -10.46 -6.69
N GLU A 93 -2.07 -9.34 -7.31
CA GLU A 93 -1.00 -9.24 -8.31
C GLU A 93 0.41 -9.26 -7.68
N ASN A 94 0.54 -8.76 -6.43
CA ASN A 94 1.83 -8.55 -5.75
C ASN A 94 1.82 -9.13 -4.33
N SER A 95 1.43 -10.39 -4.15
CA SER A 95 1.08 -10.96 -2.84
C SER A 95 2.20 -10.88 -1.78
N VAL A 96 3.46 -11.12 -2.14
CA VAL A 96 4.61 -11.02 -1.21
C VAL A 96 4.82 -9.57 -0.81
N PHE A 97 4.83 -8.67 -1.79
CA PHE A 97 5.02 -7.24 -1.57
C PHE A 97 3.87 -6.63 -0.76
N TYR A 98 2.62 -6.99 -1.08
CA TYR A 98 1.45 -6.58 -0.32
C TYR A 98 1.54 -7.01 1.16
N LYS A 99 1.84 -8.30 1.41
CA LYS A 99 2.02 -8.80 2.78
C LYS A 99 3.08 -8.01 3.53
N SER A 100 4.22 -7.79 2.90
CA SER A 100 5.33 -7.04 3.51
C SER A 100 4.97 -5.61 3.85
N LEU A 101 4.15 -4.93 3.04
CA LEU A 101 3.78 -3.54 3.28
C LEU A 101 2.64 -3.39 4.30
N PHE A 102 1.61 -4.23 4.21
CA PHE A 102 0.33 -3.98 4.88
C PHE A 102 -0.07 -5.03 5.93
N VAL A 103 0.60 -6.17 5.99
CA VAL A 103 0.24 -7.28 6.89
C VAL A 103 1.33 -7.56 7.91
N ASP A 104 2.58 -7.66 7.47
CA ASP A 104 3.68 -7.97 8.36
C ASP A 104 3.97 -6.76 9.28
N ASN A 105 4.20 -7.05 10.56
CA ASN A 105 4.56 -6.00 11.52
C ASN A 105 5.99 -5.50 11.23
N HIS A 106 6.11 -4.25 10.85
CA HIS A 106 7.38 -3.57 10.63
C HIS A 106 7.30 -2.08 11.01
N GLU A 107 8.47 -1.46 11.18
CA GLU A 107 8.60 -0.08 11.69
C GLU A 107 7.92 1.00 10.82
N SER A 108 7.58 0.68 9.57
CA SER A 108 6.92 1.63 8.65
C SER A 108 5.39 1.48 8.62
N GLY A 109 4.79 0.62 9.42
CA GLY A 109 3.36 0.34 9.42
C GLY A 109 2.51 1.59 9.68
N GLU A 110 2.91 2.43 10.64
CA GLU A 110 2.21 3.70 10.93
C GLU A 110 2.22 4.64 9.72
N LYS A 111 3.34 4.73 9.01
CA LYS A 111 3.47 5.59 7.82
C LYS A 111 2.56 5.11 6.68
N LEU A 112 2.44 3.79 6.49
CA LEU A 112 1.55 3.20 5.48
C LEU A 112 0.08 3.34 5.86
N ASN A 113 -0.25 3.17 7.15
CA ASN A 113 -1.61 3.41 7.64
C ASN A 113 -2.02 4.87 7.45
N LYS A 114 -1.13 5.81 7.81
CA LYS A 114 -1.35 7.23 7.59
C LYS A 114 -1.54 7.55 6.11
N PHE A 115 -0.70 7.00 5.23
CA PHE A 115 -0.83 7.16 3.78
C PHE A 115 -2.20 6.69 3.28
N SER A 116 -2.68 5.52 3.72
CA SER A 116 -3.98 4.99 3.31
C SER A 116 -5.14 5.88 3.78
N HIS A 117 -5.07 6.35 5.03
CA HIS A 117 -6.05 7.27 5.59
C HIS A 117 -6.06 8.61 4.85
N ASP A 118 -4.90 9.25 4.68
CA ASP A 118 -4.78 10.54 4.00
C ASP A 118 -5.30 10.46 2.54
N LEU A 119 -4.97 9.39 1.82
CA LEU A 119 -5.45 9.17 0.46
C LEU A 119 -6.97 9.00 0.41
N PHE A 120 -7.54 8.22 1.32
CA PHE A 120 -8.99 8.06 1.41
C PHE A 120 -9.67 9.40 1.64
N PHE A 121 -9.22 10.16 2.65
CA PHE A 121 -9.82 11.46 2.98
C PHE A 121 -9.65 12.50 1.87
N GLU A 122 -8.54 12.50 1.15
CA GLU A 122 -8.35 13.33 -0.05
C GLU A 122 -9.43 13.03 -1.10
N LYS A 123 -9.63 11.74 -1.42
CA LYS A 123 -10.62 11.33 -2.44
C LYS A 123 -12.06 11.65 -2.01
N VAL A 124 -12.47 11.27 -0.80
CA VAL A 124 -13.86 11.50 -0.34
C VAL A 124 -14.19 12.98 -0.10
N ASN A 125 -13.22 13.81 0.28
CA ASN A 125 -13.44 15.24 0.44
C ASN A 125 -13.56 15.99 -0.90
N SER A 126 -13.00 15.43 -1.97
CA SER A 126 -13.09 15.96 -3.34
C SER A 126 -14.32 15.43 -4.10
N ASP A 127 -15.01 14.43 -3.59
CA ASP A 127 -16.12 13.75 -4.24
C ASP A 127 -17.46 14.38 -3.83
N GLU A 128 -18.31 14.74 -4.78
CA GLU A 128 -19.60 15.38 -4.52
C GLU A 128 -20.54 14.53 -3.65
N LYS A 129 -20.47 13.21 -3.79
CA LYS A 129 -21.30 12.25 -3.06
C LYS A 129 -20.92 12.17 -1.57
N TYR A 130 -19.63 12.28 -1.25
CA TYR A 130 -19.11 12.02 0.08
C TYR A 130 -18.64 13.27 0.84
N SER A 131 -18.33 14.37 0.14
CA SER A 131 -17.73 15.57 0.72
C SER A 131 -18.57 16.17 1.87
N LYS A 132 -19.91 16.06 1.79
CA LYS A 132 -20.86 16.61 2.76
C LYS A 132 -21.13 15.72 3.97
N LEU A 133 -20.65 14.47 3.97
CA LEU A 133 -20.79 13.57 5.12
C LEU A 133 -19.99 14.09 6.33
N SER A 134 -20.47 13.80 7.53
CA SER A 134 -19.71 14.12 8.75
C SER A 134 -18.40 13.36 8.81
N THR A 135 -17.43 13.89 9.57
CA THR A 135 -16.14 13.20 9.77
C THR A 135 -16.35 11.83 10.40
N GLU A 136 -17.27 11.68 11.34
CA GLU A 136 -17.62 10.41 11.98
C GLU A 136 -18.06 9.36 10.97
N VAL A 137 -18.96 9.70 10.04
CA VAL A 137 -19.41 8.79 8.98
C VAL A 137 -18.26 8.44 8.04
N LYS A 138 -17.42 9.40 7.66
CA LYS A 138 -16.25 9.15 6.81
C LYS A 138 -15.24 8.19 7.47
N GLU A 139 -15.00 8.35 8.77
CA GLU A 139 -14.14 7.45 9.56
C GLU A 139 -14.73 6.04 9.64
N ALA A 140 -16.05 5.92 9.84
CA ALA A 140 -16.73 4.62 9.83
C ALA A 140 -16.60 3.93 8.46
N ILE A 141 -16.85 4.65 7.37
CA ILE A 141 -16.68 4.13 6.01
C ILE A 141 -15.22 3.68 5.80
N PHE A 142 -14.24 4.54 6.15
CA PHE A 142 -12.83 4.20 6.02
C PHE A 142 -12.49 2.92 6.77
N THR A 143 -12.84 2.83 8.05
CA THR A 143 -12.49 1.71 8.91
C THR A 143 -13.15 0.40 8.44
N ASN A 144 -14.45 0.43 8.14
CA ASN A 144 -15.20 -0.77 7.73
C ASN A 144 -14.77 -1.25 6.34
N CYS A 145 -14.57 -0.33 5.38
CA CYS A 145 -14.05 -0.69 4.05
C CYS A 145 -12.60 -1.19 4.14
N TRP A 146 -11.78 -0.61 5.02
CA TRP A 146 -10.40 -1.07 5.23
C TRP A 146 -10.35 -2.50 5.79
N VAL A 147 -11.13 -2.81 6.83
CA VAL A 147 -11.22 -4.17 7.40
C VAL A 147 -11.68 -5.18 6.34
N MET A 148 -12.72 -4.85 5.58
CA MET A 148 -13.21 -5.69 4.49
C MET A 148 -12.14 -5.87 3.41
N SER A 149 -11.43 -4.81 3.03
CA SER A 149 -10.36 -4.85 2.02
C SER A 149 -9.21 -5.76 2.43
N VAL A 150 -8.79 -5.72 3.71
CA VAL A 150 -7.73 -6.60 4.24
C VAL A 150 -8.17 -8.06 4.16
N GLY A 151 -9.42 -8.36 4.52
CA GLY A 151 -9.99 -9.70 4.42
C GLY A 151 -10.03 -10.23 2.98
N LEU A 152 -10.59 -9.44 2.07
CA LEU A 152 -10.65 -9.75 0.63
C LEU A 152 -9.27 -9.92 0.02
N SER A 153 -8.33 -9.03 0.36
CA SER A 153 -6.95 -9.09 -0.11
C SER A 153 -6.21 -10.34 0.38
N SER A 154 -6.45 -10.74 1.62
CA SER A 154 -5.89 -11.98 2.16
C SER A 154 -6.41 -13.22 1.42
N LEU A 155 -7.72 -13.26 1.13
CA LEU A 155 -8.33 -14.33 0.34
C LEU A 155 -7.80 -14.36 -1.10
N ALA A 156 -7.70 -13.20 -1.74
CA ALA A 156 -7.18 -13.07 -3.10
C ALA A 156 -5.69 -13.45 -3.19
N ALA A 157 -4.85 -12.92 -2.30
CA ALA A 157 -3.42 -13.23 -2.25
C ALA A 157 -3.12 -14.70 -1.97
N SER A 158 -3.98 -15.39 -1.20
CA SER A 158 -3.89 -16.83 -0.93
C SER A 158 -4.58 -17.70 -1.99
N LYS A 159 -5.14 -17.11 -3.04
CA LYS A 159 -5.91 -17.78 -4.12
C LYS A 159 -7.13 -18.57 -3.61
N ARG A 160 -7.69 -18.18 -2.46
CA ARG A 160 -8.90 -18.79 -1.89
C ARG A 160 -10.18 -18.19 -2.44
N ALA A 161 -10.13 -16.96 -2.90
CA ALA A 161 -11.20 -16.28 -3.61
C ALA A 161 -10.59 -15.43 -4.73
N ASN A 162 -11.34 -15.25 -5.80
CA ASN A 162 -10.98 -14.35 -6.91
C ASN A 162 -12.24 -13.60 -7.33
N PRO A 163 -12.70 -12.65 -6.50
CA PRO A 163 -13.94 -11.92 -6.77
C PRO A 163 -13.81 -11.08 -8.04
N THR A 164 -14.88 -11.01 -8.82
CA THR A 164 -15.00 -10.12 -9.97
C THR A 164 -15.11 -8.67 -9.50
N ASN A 165 -14.90 -7.71 -10.42
CA ASN A 165 -15.11 -6.30 -10.09
C ASN A 165 -16.55 -6.01 -9.67
N GLU A 166 -17.54 -6.66 -10.30
CA GLU A 166 -18.96 -6.51 -9.97
C GLU A 166 -19.28 -7.02 -8.57
N GLU A 167 -18.73 -8.18 -8.16
CA GLU A 167 -18.87 -8.70 -6.81
C GLU A 167 -18.24 -7.77 -5.79
N LEU A 168 -17.03 -7.28 -6.05
CA LEU A 168 -16.34 -6.29 -5.19
C LEU A 168 -17.18 -5.02 -5.07
N GLU A 169 -17.63 -4.45 -6.18
CA GLU A 169 -18.45 -3.24 -6.21
C GLU A 169 -19.70 -3.40 -5.36
N HIS A 170 -20.42 -4.52 -5.52
CA HIS A 170 -21.63 -4.78 -4.74
C HIS A 170 -21.35 -4.88 -3.24
N MET A 171 -20.32 -5.63 -2.86
CA MET A 171 -19.91 -5.78 -1.46
C MET A 171 -19.51 -4.44 -0.83
N ILE A 172 -18.72 -3.65 -1.56
CA ILE A 172 -18.21 -2.36 -1.08
C ILE A 172 -19.36 -1.35 -0.92
N LYS A 173 -20.26 -1.26 -1.91
CA LYS A 173 -21.46 -0.38 -1.85
C LYS A 173 -22.34 -0.72 -0.66
N ASN A 174 -22.55 -2.00 -0.37
CA ASN A 174 -23.31 -2.44 0.82
C ASN A 174 -22.60 -2.03 2.12
N MET A 175 -21.26 -2.15 2.19
CA MET A 175 -20.51 -1.72 3.35
C MET A 175 -20.55 -0.20 3.55
N ILE A 176 -20.46 0.58 2.47
CA ILE A 176 -20.60 2.05 2.51
C ILE A 176 -21.98 2.42 3.06
N ASN A 177 -23.05 1.84 2.52
CA ASN A 177 -24.42 2.13 2.96
C ASN A 177 -24.61 1.80 4.44
N MET A 178 -24.16 0.61 4.87
CA MET A 178 -24.19 0.22 6.30
C MET A 178 -23.44 1.22 7.18
N SER A 179 -22.26 1.69 6.75
CA SER A 179 -21.46 2.65 7.51
C SER A 179 -22.10 4.06 7.58
N ILE A 180 -22.90 4.41 6.57
CA ILE A 180 -23.68 5.66 6.57
C ILE A 180 -24.87 5.56 7.52
N GLU A 181 -25.58 4.44 7.50
CA GLU A 181 -26.76 4.21 8.33
C GLU A 181 -26.42 3.95 9.80
N HIS A 182 -25.28 3.31 10.05
CA HIS A 182 -24.82 2.86 11.37
C HIS A 182 -23.32 3.20 11.59
N PRO A 183 -22.95 4.48 11.72
CA PRO A 183 -21.55 4.89 11.86
C PRO A 183 -20.92 4.46 13.19
N ASP A 184 -21.72 4.10 14.18
CA ASP A 184 -21.31 3.55 15.48
C ASP A 184 -20.83 2.09 15.38
N VAL A 185 -21.22 1.35 14.31
CA VAL A 185 -20.80 -0.02 14.07
C VAL A 185 -19.46 -0.03 13.33
N THR A 186 -18.38 0.26 14.06
CA THR A 186 -17.02 0.33 13.54
C THR A 186 -16.00 -0.03 14.64
N LEU A 187 -14.76 -0.31 14.24
CA LEU A 187 -13.68 -0.51 15.20
C LEU A 187 -13.25 0.82 15.81
N THR A 188 -13.19 0.88 17.13
CA THR A 188 -12.50 1.97 17.84
C THR A 188 -11.00 1.75 17.74
N ARG A 189 -10.27 2.77 17.32
CA ARG A 189 -8.80 2.79 17.21
C ARG A 189 -8.16 3.34 18.45
#